data_3a56def5f7f895be577354f9f7dbc4fa
#
_entry.id   3a56def5f7f895be577354f9f7dbc4fa
#
_cell.length_a   1.000
_cell.length_b   1.000
_cell.length_c   1.000
_cell.angle_alpha   90.00
_cell.angle_beta   90.00
_cell.angle_gamma   90.00
#
_symmetry.space_group_name_H-M   'P 1'
#
loop_
_entity.id
_entity.type
_entity.pdbx_description
1 polymer ?
#
loop_
_entity_poly.entity_id
_entity_poly.type
_entity_poly.pdbx_seq_one_letter_code
_entity_poly.pdbx_strand_id
1 'polypeptide(L)'
;MSLFDRRGHRAHLTSAGEALLREGQDFLTIADELERNVKRIATGWEAELRIAVGDLIPYAKMLDLCDAFYRIAPDTRLHLSAEVLGGTWDALVSGRADLVIGAPGDGPPGGGYALHPLGKVEFVFVVAPHHPLAGETEPLSHDLIRRYRAVAAADSSRGLPPRTVGLLPRQNVFTVPDLEVKRKAQKQGLGVGYLPRHLIAEDVAAGHLIVKATEDGVGSRRHTLCYAWRTRHQGKALDWFKEQLCGDDSGFDWFG
;
A
#
# COMPACT_ATOMS: atom_id res chain seq x y z
N MET A 1 -28.48 -24.64 16.79
CA MET A 1 -28.03 -23.38 16.18
C MET A 1 -27.47 -23.72 14.80
N SER A 2 -28.01 -23.15 13.72
CA SER A 2 -27.49 -23.40 12.38
C SER A 2 -26.49 -22.29 12.01
N LEU A 3 -25.31 -22.67 11.51
CA LEU A 3 -24.28 -21.72 11.07
C LEU A 3 -24.43 -21.35 9.59
N PHE A 4 -25.19 -22.18 8.83
CA PHE A 4 -25.40 -21.98 7.40
C PHE A 4 -26.92 -21.98 7.09
N ASP A 5 -27.34 -21.02 6.27
CA ASP A 5 -28.62 -21.04 5.59
C ASP A 5 -28.46 -21.72 4.23
N ARG A 6 -29.18 -22.83 4.01
CA ARG A 6 -29.12 -23.65 2.78
C ARG A 6 -30.43 -23.59 1.97
N ARG A 7 -31.25 -22.57 2.19
CA ARG A 7 -32.57 -22.42 1.52
C ARG A 7 -32.47 -21.94 0.07
N GLY A 8 -31.24 -21.76 -0.48
CA GLY A 8 -30.98 -21.37 -1.86
C GLY A 8 -29.96 -22.29 -2.56
N HIS A 9 -29.62 -21.96 -3.83
CA HIS A 9 -28.59 -22.69 -4.60
C HIS A 9 -27.17 -22.56 -4.04
N ARG A 10 -26.93 -21.64 -3.11
CA ARG A 10 -25.63 -21.44 -2.41
C ARG A 10 -25.89 -21.37 -0.91
N ALA A 11 -24.97 -21.97 -0.15
CA ALA A 11 -24.97 -21.83 1.31
C ALA A 11 -24.45 -20.45 1.70
N HIS A 12 -25.19 -19.73 2.54
CA HIS A 12 -24.77 -18.45 3.14
C HIS A 12 -24.60 -18.64 4.65
N LEU A 13 -23.67 -17.87 5.25
CA LEU A 13 -23.55 -17.85 6.70
C LEU A 13 -24.80 -17.20 7.30
N THR A 14 -25.24 -17.73 8.44
CA THR A 14 -26.22 -17.04 9.31
C THR A 14 -25.47 -15.99 10.13
N SER A 15 -26.18 -15.08 10.81
CA SER A 15 -25.56 -14.13 11.76
C SER A 15 -24.71 -14.83 12.84
N ALA A 16 -25.15 -16.02 13.30
CA ALA A 16 -24.36 -16.85 14.20
C ALA A 16 -23.12 -17.45 13.51
N GLY A 17 -23.23 -17.80 12.23
CA GLY A 17 -22.11 -18.28 11.43
C GLY A 17 -21.07 -17.19 11.18
N GLU A 18 -21.50 -15.96 10.89
CA GLU A 18 -20.61 -14.81 10.73
C GLU A 18 -19.89 -14.43 12.03
N ALA A 19 -20.61 -14.45 13.15
CA ALA A 19 -20.02 -14.21 14.46
C ALA A 19 -18.96 -15.26 14.81
N LEU A 20 -19.28 -16.56 14.61
CA LEU A 20 -18.33 -17.64 14.86
C LEU A 20 -17.10 -17.57 13.94
N LEU A 21 -17.29 -17.20 12.67
CA LEU A 21 -16.17 -17.02 11.73
C LEU A 21 -15.23 -15.90 12.21
N ARG A 22 -15.78 -14.76 12.56
CA ARG A 22 -15.00 -13.61 13.04
C ARG A 22 -14.24 -13.94 14.32
N GLU A 23 -14.94 -14.43 15.35
CA GLU A 23 -14.32 -14.79 16.63
C GLU A 23 -13.33 -15.97 16.50
N GLY A 24 -13.61 -16.92 15.60
CA GLY A 24 -12.72 -18.01 15.29
C GLY A 24 -11.43 -17.54 14.60
N GLN A 25 -11.51 -16.58 13.69
CA GLN A 25 -10.35 -15.95 13.07
C GLN A 25 -9.50 -15.19 14.09
N ASP A 26 -10.13 -14.45 15.00
CA ASP A 26 -9.44 -13.75 16.07
C ASP A 26 -8.71 -14.73 17.00
N PHE A 27 -9.38 -15.84 17.37
CA PHE A 27 -8.78 -16.90 18.18
C PHE A 27 -7.56 -17.56 17.50
N LEU A 28 -7.67 -17.90 16.22
CA LEU A 28 -6.55 -18.47 15.45
C LEU A 28 -5.37 -17.48 15.39
N THR A 29 -5.64 -16.20 15.19
CA THR A 29 -4.62 -15.15 15.21
C THR A 29 -3.86 -15.11 16.55
N ILE A 30 -4.60 -15.20 17.67
CA ILE A 30 -4.00 -15.23 19.01
C ILE A 30 -3.17 -16.50 19.22
N ALA A 31 -3.64 -17.65 18.75
CA ALA A 31 -2.92 -18.91 18.87
C ALA A 31 -1.58 -18.88 18.09
N ASP A 32 -1.61 -18.37 16.87
CA ASP A 32 -0.42 -18.18 16.04
C ASP A 32 0.58 -17.18 16.69
N GLU A 33 0.06 -16.11 17.30
CA GLU A 33 0.90 -15.17 18.04
C GLU A 33 1.58 -15.82 19.26
N LEU A 34 0.88 -16.69 19.96
CA LEU A 34 1.45 -17.41 21.10
C LEU A 34 2.61 -18.34 20.66
N GLU A 35 2.41 -19.10 19.59
CA GLU A 35 3.46 -19.99 19.06
C GLU A 35 4.70 -19.18 18.62
N ARG A 36 4.50 -18.09 17.89
CA ARG A 36 5.59 -17.18 17.49
C ARG A 36 6.33 -16.59 18.68
N ASN A 37 5.61 -16.20 19.74
CA ASN A 37 6.20 -15.66 20.95
C ASN A 37 7.08 -16.68 21.67
N VAL A 38 6.65 -17.93 21.77
CA VAL A 38 7.44 -18.99 22.42
C VAL A 38 8.76 -19.24 21.65
N LYS A 39 8.70 -19.33 20.33
CA LYS A 39 9.90 -19.48 19.48
C LYS A 39 10.84 -18.28 19.63
N ARG A 40 10.31 -17.06 19.65
CA ARG A 40 11.09 -15.83 19.83
C ARG A 40 11.80 -15.77 21.20
N ILE A 41 11.13 -16.17 22.27
CA ILE A 41 11.73 -16.20 23.60
C ILE A 41 12.97 -17.11 23.63
N ALA A 42 12.94 -18.22 22.92
CA ALA A 42 14.04 -19.16 22.86
C ALA A 42 15.28 -18.67 22.10
N THR A 43 15.09 -17.88 21.03
CA THR A 43 16.17 -17.49 20.09
C THR A 43 16.43 -15.98 20.02
N GLY A 44 15.47 -15.17 20.41
CA GLY A 44 15.41 -13.73 20.18
C GLY A 44 15.02 -13.34 18.77
N TRP A 45 14.98 -14.31 17.82
CA TRP A 45 14.54 -14.12 16.44
C TRP A 45 13.11 -14.60 16.24
N GLU A 46 12.33 -13.87 15.45
CA GLU A 46 11.01 -14.32 15.02
C GLU A 46 11.15 -15.52 14.07
N ALA A 47 10.27 -16.52 14.22
CA ALA A 47 10.17 -17.60 13.23
C ALA A 47 9.64 -17.09 11.90
N GLU A 48 8.81 -16.02 11.94
CA GLU A 48 8.23 -15.37 10.79
C GLU A 48 8.02 -13.87 11.06
N LEU A 49 8.36 -13.04 10.08
CA LEU A 49 8.06 -11.60 10.07
C LEU A 49 7.19 -11.30 8.85
N ARG A 50 5.99 -10.80 9.10
CA ARG A 50 5.03 -10.43 8.04
C ARG A 50 5.11 -8.94 7.76
N ILE A 51 5.44 -8.59 6.51
CA ILE A 51 5.67 -7.24 6.07
C ILE A 51 4.63 -6.88 4.99
N ALA A 52 3.79 -5.89 5.26
CA ALA A 52 2.93 -5.31 4.25
C ALA A 52 3.65 -4.15 3.55
N VAL A 53 3.75 -4.24 2.23
CA VAL A 53 4.47 -3.27 1.40
C VAL A 53 3.45 -2.48 0.58
N GLY A 54 3.45 -1.15 0.74
CA GLY A 54 2.63 -0.26 -0.06
C GLY A 54 3.09 -0.22 -1.51
N ASP A 55 2.17 -0.11 -2.44
CA ASP A 55 2.41 -0.13 -3.89
C ASP A 55 3.22 1.08 -4.42
N LEU A 56 3.54 2.04 -3.56
CA LEU A 56 4.45 3.15 -3.83
C LEU A 56 5.93 2.78 -3.63
N ILE A 57 6.22 1.64 -3.00
CA ILE A 57 7.58 1.17 -2.71
C ILE A 57 8.09 0.34 -3.89
N PRO A 58 9.26 0.69 -4.48
CA PRO A 58 9.86 -0.13 -5.51
C PRO A 58 10.25 -1.51 -4.99
N TYR A 59 9.62 -2.57 -5.53
CA TYR A 59 9.87 -3.94 -5.06
C TYR A 59 11.33 -4.38 -5.23
N ALA A 60 12.07 -3.87 -6.23
CA ALA A 60 13.49 -4.15 -6.38
C ALA A 60 14.27 -3.79 -5.11
N LYS A 61 14.06 -2.57 -4.59
CA LYS A 61 14.69 -2.10 -3.34
C LYS A 61 14.26 -2.93 -2.13
N MET A 62 12.99 -3.37 -2.09
CA MET A 62 12.50 -4.24 -1.02
C MET A 62 13.17 -5.63 -1.07
N LEU A 63 13.39 -6.17 -2.26
CA LEU A 63 14.08 -7.47 -2.44
C LEU A 63 15.57 -7.39 -2.06
N ASP A 64 16.24 -6.27 -2.37
CA ASP A 64 17.62 -6.04 -1.93
C ASP A 64 17.71 -6.03 -0.39
N LEU A 65 16.74 -5.40 0.27
CA LEU A 65 16.64 -5.40 1.73
C LEU A 65 16.40 -6.81 2.28
N CYS A 66 15.55 -7.61 1.65
CA CYS A 66 15.33 -9.01 2.04
C CYS A 66 16.59 -9.87 1.83
N ASP A 67 17.34 -9.69 0.74
CA ASP A 67 18.60 -10.40 0.51
C ASP A 67 19.61 -10.07 1.60
N ALA A 68 19.78 -8.79 1.96
CA ALA A 68 20.64 -8.38 3.06
C ALA A 68 20.22 -9.01 4.39
N PHE A 69 18.92 -9.09 4.66
CA PHE A 69 18.38 -9.72 5.87
C PHE A 69 18.69 -11.22 5.91
N TYR A 70 18.47 -11.96 4.83
CA TYR A 70 18.71 -13.42 4.79
C TYR A 70 20.17 -13.82 4.94
N ARG A 71 21.12 -12.91 4.72
CA ARG A 71 22.55 -13.15 5.04
C ARG A 71 22.82 -13.20 6.53
N ILE A 72 21.94 -12.64 7.36
CA ILE A 72 22.09 -12.55 8.82
C ILE A 72 21.18 -13.55 9.54
N ALA A 73 19.96 -13.70 9.07
CA ALA A 73 18.91 -14.51 9.70
C ALA A 73 18.21 -15.44 8.70
N PRO A 74 18.92 -16.47 8.17
CA PRO A 74 18.38 -17.35 7.12
C PRO A 74 17.18 -18.20 7.58
N ASP A 75 17.03 -18.42 8.88
CA ASP A 75 15.97 -19.26 9.46
C ASP A 75 14.67 -18.49 9.73
N THR A 76 14.69 -17.16 9.71
CA THR A 76 13.47 -16.34 9.85
C THR A 76 12.74 -16.28 8.52
N ARG A 77 11.48 -16.72 8.48
CA ARG A 77 10.64 -16.60 7.29
C ARG A 77 10.16 -15.17 7.12
N LEU A 78 10.45 -14.55 5.97
CA LEU A 78 9.81 -13.30 5.57
C LEU A 78 8.56 -13.60 4.75
N HIS A 79 7.46 -12.93 5.09
CA HIS A 79 6.22 -12.94 4.30
C HIS A 79 5.91 -11.52 3.84
N LEU A 80 6.02 -11.26 2.54
CA LEU A 80 5.67 -9.98 1.94
C LEU A 80 4.24 -10.04 1.39
N SER A 81 3.45 -9.02 1.70
CA SER A 81 2.15 -8.79 1.07
C SER A 81 2.11 -7.42 0.42
N ALA A 82 1.50 -7.35 -0.78
CA ALA A 82 1.26 -6.08 -1.46
C ALA A 82 -0.04 -5.46 -0.94
N GLU A 83 0.01 -4.16 -0.62
CA GLU A 83 -1.17 -3.43 -0.17
C GLU A 83 -1.26 -2.08 -0.89
N VAL A 84 -2.48 -1.61 -1.09
CA VAL A 84 -2.79 -0.37 -1.80
C VAL A 84 -3.46 0.61 -0.84
N LEU A 85 -3.00 1.86 -0.82
CA LEU A 85 -3.58 2.95 -0.01
C LEU A 85 -3.73 2.59 1.47
N GLY A 86 -4.96 2.58 1.98
CA GLY A 86 -5.30 2.27 3.38
C GLY A 86 -5.06 0.82 3.77
N GLY A 87 -4.89 -0.09 2.80
CA GLY A 87 -4.65 -1.51 3.03
C GLY A 87 -3.42 -1.81 3.86
N THR A 88 -2.35 -0.99 3.77
CA THR A 88 -1.17 -1.10 4.63
C THR A 88 -1.54 -0.94 6.11
N TRP A 89 -2.29 0.10 6.44
CA TRP A 89 -2.79 0.33 7.79
C TRP A 89 -3.75 -0.77 8.26
N ASP A 90 -4.65 -1.19 7.37
CA ASP A 90 -5.58 -2.29 7.66
C ASP A 90 -4.83 -3.59 7.96
N ALA A 91 -3.77 -3.90 7.22
CA ALA A 91 -2.92 -5.06 7.48
C ALA A 91 -2.25 -5.00 8.85
N LEU A 92 -1.77 -3.81 9.27
CA LEU A 92 -1.12 -3.62 10.55
C LEU A 92 -2.10 -3.76 11.73
N VAL A 93 -3.22 -3.02 11.70
CA VAL A 93 -4.16 -2.98 12.84
C VAL A 93 -4.92 -4.28 12.99
N SER A 94 -5.23 -4.98 11.89
CA SER A 94 -5.85 -6.31 11.92
C SER A 94 -4.90 -7.44 12.30
N GLY A 95 -3.59 -7.17 12.41
CA GLY A 95 -2.59 -8.19 12.72
C GLY A 95 -2.21 -9.09 11.55
N ARG A 96 -2.59 -8.75 10.31
CA ARG A 96 -2.13 -9.45 9.10
C ARG A 96 -0.65 -9.17 8.81
N ALA A 97 -0.14 -8.01 9.25
CA ALA A 97 1.26 -7.65 9.16
C ALA A 97 1.82 -7.24 10.55
N ASP A 98 3.10 -7.45 10.74
CA ASP A 98 3.86 -7.07 11.93
C ASP A 98 4.59 -5.74 11.70
N LEU A 99 5.01 -5.51 10.46
CA LEU A 99 5.64 -4.31 9.93
C LEU A 99 4.94 -3.87 8.65
N VAL A 100 4.77 -2.57 8.45
CA VAL A 100 4.33 -1.98 7.17
C VAL A 100 5.38 -1.01 6.67
N ILE A 101 5.60 -0.99 5.35
CA ILE A 101 6.55 -0.09 4.67
C ILE A 101 5.80 0.64 3.56
N GLY A 102 5.85 1.96 3.57
CA GLY A 102 5.16 2.80 2.57
C GLY A 102 3.70 3.09 2.91
N ALA A 103 3.34 3.08 4.18
CA ALA A 103 1.99 3.46 4.61
C ALA A 103 1.77 4.98 4.49
N PRO A 104 0.61 5.44 3.99
CA PRO A 104 0.34 6.85 3.78
C PRO A 104 -0.17 7.55 5.06
N GLY A 105 0.38 8.74 5.35
CA GLY A 105 -0.10 9.62 6.42
C GLY A 105 0.19 9.12 7.83
N ASP A 106 -0.59 9.59 8.80
CA ASP A 106 -0.33 9.43 10.24
C ASP A 106 -0.98 8.19 10.87
N GLY A 107 -1.62 7.37 10.06
CA GLY A 107 -2.29 6.15 10.51
C GLY A 107 -3.71 6.37 11.05
N PRO A 108 -4.45 5.27 11.29
CA PRO A 108 -5.81 5.33 11.81
C PRO A 108 -5.81 5.66 13.32
N PRO A 109 -6.91 6.22 13.86
CA PRO A 109 -7.07 6.38 15.30
C PRO A 109 -7.13 5.01 16.00
N GLY A 110 -6.77 4.98 17.30
CA GLY A 110 -6.83 3.77 18.14
C GLY A 110 -5.45 3.31 18.65
N GLY A 111 -4.37 3.71 18.03
CA GLY A 111 -3.01 3.39 18.51
C GLY A 111 -2.64 1.90 18.39
N GLY A 112 -1.75 1.44 19.28
CA GLY A 112 -1.23 0.05 19.27
C GLY A 112 -0.10 -0.16 18.27
N TYR A 113 0.37 0.89 17.62
CA TYR A 113 1.50 0.91 16.69
C TYR A 113 2.42 2.11 16.95
N ALA A 114 3.65 2.00 16.52
CA ALA A 114 4.58 3.12 16.37
C ALA A 114 4.88 3.31 14.87
N LEU A 115 5.21 4.53 14.48
CA LEU A 115 5.53 4.87 13.11
C LEU A 115 6.71 5.83 13.04
N HIS A 116 7.43 5.78 11.90
CA HIS A 116 8.47 6.74 11.54
C HIS A 116 8.32 7.17 10.07
N PRO A 117 8.68 8.40 9.74
CA PRO A 117 8.74 8.83 8.35
C PRO A 117 9.71 7.97 7.54
N LEU A 118 9.32 7.58 6.32
CA LEU A 118 10.17 6.88 5.37
C LEU A 118 10.70 7.82 4.28
N GLY A 119 9.88 8.81 3.92
CA GLY A 119 10.22 9.79 2.89
C GLY A 119 9.00 10.46 2.29
N LYS A 120 9.22 11.29 1.27
CA LYS A 120 8.16 12.02 0.58
C LYS A 120 8.06 11.57 -0.87
N VAL A 121 6.85 11.23 -1.31
CA VAL A 121 6.56 10.88 -2.70
C VAL A 121 5.89 12.05 -3.39
N GLU A 122 6.40 12.41 -4.55
CA GLU A 122 5.81 13.41 -5.43
C GLU A 122 4.88 12.72 -6.44
N PHE A 123 3.64 13.21 -6.54
CA PHE A 123 2.68 12.78 -7.55
C PHE A 123 2.52 13.84 -8.62
N VAL A 124 2.56 13.41 -9.87
CA VAL A 124 2.36 14.26 -11.03
C VAL A 124 1.16 13.80 -11.84
N PHE A 125 0.42 14.76 -12.41
CA PHE A 125 -0.68 14.43 -13.30
C PHE A 125 -0.13 14.04 -14.66
N VAL A 126 -0.58 12.91 -15.19
CA VAL A 126 -0.07 12.35 -16.46
C VAL A 126 -1.17 11.92 -17.41
N VAL A 127 -0.85 11.99 -18.69
CA VAL A 127 -1.69 11.56 -19.79
C VAL A 127 -0.85 10.80 -20.82
N ALA A 128 -1.50 9.94 -21.61
CA ALA A 128 -0.85 9.34 -22.78
C ALA A 128 -0.59 10.39 -23.88
N PRO A 129 0.42 10.24 -24.73
CA PRO A 129 0.73 11.21 -25.80
C PRO A 129 -0.41 11.42 -26.81
N HIS A 130 -1.20 10.39 -27.03
CA HIS A 130 -2.37 10.43 -27.95
C HIS A 130 -3.68 10.82 -27.26
N HIS A 131 -3.65 11.09 -25.95
CA HIS A 131 -4.83 11.54 -25.21
C HIS A 131 -5.13 13.02 -25.52
N PRO A 132 -6.42 13.45 -25.69
CA PRO A 132 -6.75 14.83 -26.02
C PRO A 132 -6.12 15.89 -25.12
N LEU A 133 -6.01 15.62 -23.82
CA LEU A 133 -5.37 16.55 -22.87
C LEU A 133 -3.85 16.76 -23.11
N ALA A 134 -3.20 15.94 -23.92
CA ALA A 134 -1.76 16.09 -24.19
C ALA A 134 -1.47 17.41 -24.94
N GLY A 135 -2.35 17.82 -25.86
CA GLY A 135 -2.24 19.06 -26.63
C GLY A 135 -2.84 20.31 -25.99
N GLU A 136 -3.51 20.17 -24.83
CA GLU A 136 -4.17 21.29 -24.16
C GLU A 136 -3.18 22.23 -23.47
N THR A 137 -3.56 23.51 -23.40
CA THR A 137 -2.77 24.56 -22.72
C THR A 137 -2.76 24.34 -21.21
N GLU A 138 -1.61 24.50 -20.59
CA GLU A 138 -1.41 24.39 -19.16
C GLU A 138 -1.54 25.74 -18.44
N PRO A 139 -1.98 25.76 -17.17
CA PRO A 139 -2.40 24.61 -16.37
C PRO A 139 -3.78 24.08 -16.79
N LEU A 140 -3.96 22.73 -16.73
CA LEU A 140 -5.25 22.12 -17.00
C LEU A 140 -6.26 22.46 -15.90
N SER A 141 -7.45 22.94 -16.28
CA SER A 141 -8.51 23.22 -15.32
C SER A 141 -9.19 21.93 -14.84
N HIS A 142 -9.72 21.95 -13.61
CA HIS A 142 -10.50 20.83 -13.08
C HIS A 142 -11.73 20.52 -13.93
N ASP A 143 -12.37 21.56 -14.49
CA ASP A 143 -13.54 21.37 -15.36
C ASP A 143 -13.18 20.66 -16.66
N LEU A 144 -12.00 20.95 -17.22
CA LEU A 144 -11.50 20.24 -18.39
C LEU A 144 -11.14 18.79 -18.06
N ILE A 145 -10.38 18.56 -16.97
CA ILE A 145 -9.98 17.22 -16.52
C ILE A 145 -11.20 16.36 -16.25
N ARG A 146 -12.25 16.90 -15.62
CA ARG A 146 -13.48 16.18 -15.25
C ARG A 146 -14.23 15.59 -16.44
N ARG A 147 -14.04 16.12 -17.66
CA ARG A 147 -14.65 15.59 -18.89
C ARG A 147 -14.06 14.23 -19.30
N TYR A 148 -12.91 13.90 -18.76
CA TYR A 148 -12.21 12.65 -19.08
C TYR A 148 -12.23 11.69 -17.90
N ARG A 149 -12.16 10.40 -18.23
CA ARG A 149 -12.16 9.34 -17.24
C ARG A 149 -10.88 9.39 -16.40
N ALA A 150 -11.02 9.31 -15.06
CA ALA A 150 -9.88 9.07 -14.18
C ALA A 150 -9.59 7.57 -14.10
N VAL A 151 -8.32 7.20 -13.94
CA VAL A 151 -7.91 5.85 -13.50
C VAL A 151 -7.54 5.90 -12.04
N ALA A 152 -8.16 5.08 -11.21
CA ALA A 152 -7.93 4.99 -9.77
C ALA A 152 -7.49 3.58 -9.37
N ALA A 153 -6.49 3.47 -8.50
CA ALA A 153 -6.19 2.21 -7.84
C ALA A 153 -7.22 1.95 -6.74
N ALA A 154 -7.67 0.71 -6.62
CA ALA A 154 -8.56 0.28 -5.56
C ALA A 154 -7.82 0.22 -4.22
N ASP A 155 -8.46 0.70 -3.16
CA ASP A 155 -7.94 0.51 -1.80
C ASP A 155 -8.08 -0.97 -1.40
N SER A 156 -7.02 -1.56 -0.86
CA SER A 156 -7.01 -2.97 -0.44
C SER A 156 -7.47 -3.19 1.01
N SER A 157 -7.95 -2.14 1.69
CA SER A 157 -8.51 -2.25 3.04
C SER A 157 -9.68 -3.22 3.10
N ARG A 158 -9.73 -4.04 4.15
CA ARG A 158 -10.79 -5.04 4.38
C ARG A 158 -11.71 -4.64 5.52
N GLY A 159 -11.18 -4.00 6.56
CA GLY A 159 -11.90 -3.58 7.76
C GLY A 159 -11.95 -2.06 7.94
N LEU A 160 -10.97 -1.33 7.41
CA LEU A 160 -10.97 0.13 7.42
C LEU A 160 -11.78 0.70 6.25
N PRO A 161 -12.37 1.91 6.39
CA PRO A 161 -13.03 2.58 5.29
C PRO A 161 -12.07 2.79 4.09
N PRO A 162 -12.50 2.42 2.86
CA PRO A 162 -11.64 2.55 1.69
C PRO A 162 -11.31 4.01 1.39
N ARG A 163 -10.09 4.26 0.95
CA ARG A 163 -9.59 5.58 0.55
C ARG A 163 -9.61 5.72 -0.96
N THR A 164 -9.87 6.92 -1.42
CA THR A 164 -9.67 7.32 -2.82
C THR A 164 -8.82 8.57 -2.88
N VAL A 165 -7.90 8.65 -3.84
CA VAL A 165 -6.95 9.76 -3.94
C VAL A 165 -6.94 10.30 -5.38
N GLY A 166 -6.91 11.63 -5.50
CA GLY A 166 -6.69 12.31 -6.79
C GLY A 166 -7.88 12.30 -7.74
N LEU A 167 -9.10 12.06 -7.25
CA LEU A 167 -10.33 12.11 -8.04
C LEU A 167 -11.02 13.46 -7.88
N LEU A 168 -11.64 13.93 -8.97
CA LEU A 168 -12.50 15.10 -8.94
C LEU A 168 -13.96 14.69 -8.69
N PRO A 169 -14.77 15.53 -8.02
CA PRO A 169 -16.19 15.23 -7.80
C PRO A 169 -16.91 15.00 -9.14
N ARG A 170 -17.72 13.94 -9.21
CA ARG A 170 -18.51 13.55 -10.40
C ARG A 170 -17.70 13.17 -11.65
N GLN A 171 -16.40 12.95 -11.53
CA GLN A 171 -15.58 12.43 -12.62
C GLN A 171 -15.92 10.95 -12.87
N ASN A 172 -15.96 10.52 -14.13
CA ASN A 172 -16.04 9.10 -14.47
C ASN A 172 -14.74 8.40 -14.05
N VAL A 173 -14.85 7.23 -13.42
CA VAL A 173 -13.69 6.52 -12.84
C VAL A 173 -13.61 5.11 -13.40
N PHE A 174 -12.43 4.74 -13.84
CA PHE A 174 -12.02 3.36 -14.10
C PHE A 174 -11.16 2.88 -12.94
N THR A 175 -11.70 1.98 -12.13
CA THR A 175 -10.99 1.43 -10.98
C THR A 175 -10.20 0.19 -11.40
N VAL A 176 -8.94 0.15 -11.01
CA VAL A 176 -7.97 -0.93 -11.30
C VAL A 176 -7.36 -1.44 -9.98
N PRO A 177 -6.80 -2.65 -9.93
CA PRO A 177 -6.37 -3.26 -8.68
C PRO A 177 -5.20 -2.54 -7.98
N ASP A 178 -4.25 -1.98 -8.72
CA ASP A 178 -2.99 -1.43 -8.19
C ASP A 178 -2.42 -0.31 -9.07
N LEU A 179 -1.31 0.28 -8.64
CA LEU A 179 -0.61 1.34 -9.38
C LEU A 179 0.04 0.86 -10.66
N GLU A 180 0.49 -0.38 -10.76
CA GLU A 180 1.10 -0.91 -11.99
C GLU A 180 0.07 -1.05 -13.10
N VAL A 181 -1.13 -1.57 -12.78
CA VAL A 181 -2.24 -1.62 -13.73
C VAL A 181 -2.73 -0.21 -14.06
N LYS A 182 -2.77 0.72 -13.07
CA LYS A 182 -3.09 2.12 -13.30
C LYS A 182 -2.12 2.77 -14.29
N ARG A 183 -0.82 2.58 -14.11
CA ARG A 183 0.24 3.07 -15.02
C ARG A 183 0.03 2.56 -16.44
N LYS A 184 -0.21 1.25 -16.60
CA LYS A 184 -0.48 0.62 -17.90
C LYS A 184 -1.74 1.16 -18.55
N ALA A 185 -2.84 1.32 -17.81
CA ALA A 185 -4.09 1.87 -18.31
C ALA A 185 -3.93 3.31 -18.81
N GLN A 186 -3.17 4.14 -18.06
CA GLN A 186 -2.91 5.53 -18.49
C GLN A 186 -2.01 5.59 -19.72
N LYS A 187 -1.00 4.73 -19.85
CA LYS A 187 -0.18 4.62 -21.09
C LYS A 187 -1.01 4.26 -22.30
N GLN A 188 -2.03 3.44 -22.12
CA GLN A 188 -2.97 3.06 -23.20
C GLN A 188 -4.03 4.15 -23.49
N GLY A 189 -4.03 5.27 -22.75
CA GLY A 189 -5.02 6.34 -22.93
C GLY A 189 -6.41 6.01 -22.41
N LEU A 190 -6.58 4.96 -21.59
CA LEU A 190 -7.88 4.56 -21.03
C LEU A 190 -8.43 5.55 -20.00
N GLY A 191 -7.61 6.51 -19.56
CA GLY A 191 -7.95 7.60 -18.68
C GLY A 191 -6.71 8.32 -18.18
N VAL A 192 -6.92 9.26 -17.26
CA VAL A 192 -5.89 10.18 -16.77
C VAL A 192 -5.82 10.16 -15.25
N GLY A 193 -4.79 10.79 -14.66
CA GLY A 193 -4.70 10.95 -13.22
C GLY A 193 -3.26 11.08 -12.73
N TYR A 194 -3.13 11.09 -11.42
CA TYR A 194 -1.83 11.26 -10.76
C TYR A 194 -1.10 9.93 -10.62
N LEU A 195 0.21 9.93 -10.91
CA LEU A 195 1.14 8.82 -10.66
C LEU A 195 2.37 9.33 -9.91
N PRO A 196 3.03 8.46 -9.10
CA PRO A 196 4.28 8.79 -8.44
C PRO A 196 5.38 9.05 -9.47
N ARG A 197 6.07 10.20 -9.37
CA ARG A 197 7.11 10.60 -10.34
C ARG A 197 8.20 9.53 -10.49
N HIS A 198 8.69 8.98 -9.37
CA HIS A 198 9.77 7.99 -9.37
C HIS A 198 9.41 6.68 -10.08
N LEU A 199 8.12 6.25 -10.04
CA LEU A 199 7.68 5.01 -10.70
C LEU A 199 7.45 5.17 -12.22
N ILE A 200 7.38 6.41 -12.72
CA ILE A 200 7.11 6.70 -14.13
C ILE A 200 8.24 7.42 -14.85
N ALA A 201 9.40 7.60 -14.19
CA ALA A 201 10.52 8.34 -14.76
C ALA A 201 10.93 7.81 -16.14
N GLU A 202 11.03 6.49 -16.28
CA GLU A 202 11.34 5.83 -17.55
C GLU A 202 10.25 6.03 -18.62
N ASP A 203 8.97 5.96 -18.24
CA ASP A 203 7.86 6.17 -19.18
C ASP A 203 7.80 7.61 -19.70
N VAL A 204 8.12 8.58 -18.85
CA VAL A 204 8.20 9.99 -19.23
C VAL A 204 9.40 10.21 -20.15
N ALA A 205 10.58 9.66 -19.80
CA ALA A 205 11.79 9.76 -20.61
C ALA A 205 11.61 9.12 -22.02
N ALA A 206 10.88 7.99 -22.07
CA ALA A 206 10.54 7.29 -23.32
C ALA A 206 9.38 7.91 -24.09
N GLY A 207 8.74 8.97 -23.56
CA GLY A 207 7.60 9.63 -24.20
C GLY A 207 6.30 8.80 -24.17
N HIS A 208 6.20 7.78 -23.34
CA HIS A 208 4.99 6.98 -23.17
C HIS A 208 3.94 7.68 -22.28
N LEU A 209 4.37 8.61 -21.44
CA LEU A 209 3.52 9.47 -20.61
C LEU A 209 4.01 10.92 -20.70
N ILE A 210 3.06 11.86 -20.67
CA ILE A 210 3.31 13.30 -20.63
C ILE A 210 2.83 13.83 -19.30
N VAL A 211 3.72 14.52 -18.57
CA VAL A 211 3.36 15.25 -17.35
C VAL A 211 2.68 16.55 -17.73
N LYS A 212 1.55 16.86 -17.09
CA LYS A 212 0.78 18.09 -17.28
C LYS A 212 0.62 18.84 -15.97
N ALA A 213 0.79 20.15 -16.00
CA ALA A 213 0.44 21.01 -14.89
C ALA A 213 -1.08 21.13 -14.74
N THR A 214 -1.57 21.19 -13.50
CA THR A 214 -3.00 21.36 -13.18
C THR A 214 -3.21 22.64 -12.35
N GLU A 215 -4.45 23.10 -12.17
CA GLU A 215 -4.79 24.27 -11.36
C GLU A 215 -4.32 24.18 -9.90
N ASP A 216 -4.18 22.99 -9.34
CA ASP A 216 -3.71 22.78 -7.96
C ASP A 216 -2.22 23.18 -7.77
N GLY A 217 -1.56 23.63 -8.82
CA GLY A 217 -0.16 24.00 -8.88
C GLY A 217 0.66 23.09 -9.80
N VAL A 218 1.87 23.55 -10.14
CA VAL A 218 2.80 22.82 -10.98
C VAL A 218 3.21 21.55 -10.25
N GLY A 219 2.53 20.48 -10.55
CA GLY A 219 3.05 19.12 -10.55
C GLY A 219 3.16 18.42 -9.21
N SER A 220 2.86 18.95 -8.03
CA SER A 220 3.31 18.14 -6.90
C SER A 220 2.37 18.13 -5.69
N ARG A 221 1.56 17.11 -5.66
CA ARG A 221 1.04 16.62 -4.39
C ARG A 221 2.15 15.78 -3.75
N ARG A 222 2.76 16.29 -2.70
CA ARG A 222 3.76 15.56 -1.92
C ARG A 222 3.09 14.88 -0.75
N HIS A 223 3.27 13.58 -0.64
CA HIS A 223 2.75 12.79 0.46
C HIS A 223 3.89 12.16 1.24
N THR A 224 3.86 12.32 2.55
CA THR A 224 4.79 11.60 3.43
C THR A 224 4.33 10.16 3.54
N LEU A 225 5.24 9.23 3.30
CA LEU A 225 5.08 7.83 3.61
C LEU A 225 5.82 7.49 4.90
N CYS A 226 5.35 6.49 5.60
CA CYS A 226 5.98 6.00 6.80
C CYS A 226 6.16 4.48 6.76
N TYR A 227 7.02 3.98 7.63
CA TYR A 227 6.97 2.60 8.07
C TYR A 227 6.41 2.57 9.49
N ALA A 228 5.70 1.50 9.83
CA ALA A 228 5.05 1.37 11.12
C ALA A 228 5.00 -0.09 11.56
N TRP A 229 5.00 -0.31 12.87
CA TRP A 229 4.95 -1.65 13.46
C TRP A 229 4.05 -1.67 14.70
N ARG A 230 3.55 -2.86 15.04
CA ARG A 230 2.74 -3.07 16.24
C ARG A 230 3.63 -2.96 17.48
N THR A 231 3.29 -2.10 18.46
CA THR A 231 4.12 -1.85 19.65
C THR A 231 4.31 -3.08 20.53
N ARG A 232 3.38 -4.03 20.49
CA ARG A 232 3.48 -5.31 21.21
C ARG A 232 4.37 -6.35 20.49
N HIS A 233 4.68 -6.14 19.22
CA HIS A 233 5.59 -7.01 18.49
C HIS A 233 7.02 -6.56 18.73
N GLN A 234 7.88 -7.50 19.13
CA GLN A 234 9.28 -7.27 19.42
C GLN A 234 10.07 -8.49 18.94
N GLY A 235 11.28 -8.28 18.44
CA GLY A 235 12.17 -9.33 18.01
C GLY A 235 13.29 -8.78 17.13
N LYS A 236 14.37 -9.53 17.00
CA LYS A 236 15.59 -9.10 16.31
C LYS A 236 15.36 -8.85 14.80
N ALA A 237 14.43 -9.58 14.18
CA ALA A 237 14.11 -9.36 12.77
C ALA A 237 13.43 -8.00 12.58
N LEU A 238 12.39 -7.70 13.38
CA LEU A 238 11.76 -6.39 13.34
C LEU A 238 12.74 -5.26 13.65
N ASP A 239 13.58 -5.43 14.67
CA ASP A 239 14.56 -4.40 15.07
C ASP A 239 15.57 -4.15 13.95
N TRP A 240 16.05 -5.21 13.30
CA TRP A 240 16.93 -5.08 12.14
C TRP A 240 16.28 -4.27 11.00
N PHE A 241 15.03 -4.60 10.62
CA PHE A 241 14.32 -3.83 9.59
C PHE A 241 14.14 -2.37 10.00
N LYS A 242 13.80 -2.09 11.25
CA LYS A 242 13.69 -0.72 11.76
C LYS A 242 15.02 0.06 11.64
N GLU A 243 16.14 -0.57 11.98
CA GLU A 243 17.48 0.01 11.84
C GLU A 243 17.80 0.33 10.38
N GLN A 244 17.48 -0.58 9.46
CA GLN A 244 17.71 -0.33 8.02
C GLN A 244 16.78 0.76 7.44
N LEU A 245 15.59 0.93 8.00
CA LEU A 245 14.60 1.93 7.55
C LEU A 245 14.80 3.29 8.24
N CYS A 246 15.46 3.31 9.41
CA CYS A 246 15.65 4.50 10.25
C CYS A 246 16.99 5.17 9.95
N GLY A 247 17.13 5.90 8.86
CA GLY A 247 18.34 6.68 8.75
C GLY A 247 18.45 7.53 7.50
N ASP A 248 18.82 8.79 7.68
CA ASP A 248 19.44 9.63 6.63
C ASP A 248 20.74 8.99 6.12
N ASP A 249 21.38 8.10 6.92
CA ASP A 249 22.62 7.36 6.62
C ASP A 249 22.38 5.93 6.10
N SER A 250 21.13 5.45 6.00
CA SER A 250 20.86 4.07 5.55
C SER A 250 21.27 3.78 4.11
N GLY A 251 21.63 4.81 3.32
CA GLY A 251 21.95 4.67 1.91
C GLY A 251 20.75 4.21 1.04
N PHE A 252 19.58 4.03 1.66
CA PHE A 252 18.36 3.62 0.98
C PHE A 252 17.51 4.83 0.61
N ASP A 253 17.78 5.40 -0.55
CA ASP A 253 16.85 6.37 -1.16
C ASP A 253 15.69 5.61 -1.82
N TRP A 254 14.53 5.63 -1.16
CA TRP A 254 13.34 4.92 -1.64
C TRP A 254 12.72 5.53 -2.88
N PHE A 255 12.93 6.81 -3.12
CA PHE A 255 12.16 7.56 -4.11
C PHE A 255 12.99 8.29 -5.18
N GLY A 256 14.31 8.13 -5.15
CA GLY A 256 15.23 8.63 -6.20
C GLY A 256 15.56 10.08 -6.07
#